data_4265422194303345d2363bc4cb22ea6a
#
_entry.id   4265422194303345d2363bc4cb22ea6a
#
_cell.length_a   1.000
_cell.length_b   1.000
_cell.length_c   1.000
_cell.angle_alpha   90.00
_cell.angle_beta   90.00
_cell.angle_gamma   90.00
#
_symmetry.space_group_name_H-M   'P 1'
#
loop_
_entity.id
_entity.type
_entity.pdbx_description
1 polymer ?
#
loop_
_entity_poly.entity_id
_entity_poly.type
_entity_poly.pdbx_seq_one_letter_code
_entity_poly.pdbx_strand_id
1 'polypeptide(L)'
;MPLPPAPTKRSATLQPHTKDSSGKPLKASVKNPVAQSQPDLTPAVVEKKKSALPQDATDFSLQKYPPHLSSKVDGSMTTAQKTKKSKKTLSTGPVKLFVLDTNVLMHDPMCLFRFEEHDIFLPMIVLEELDSNKKGMTEVARNARQTSRTLDALVGLQESDISKGIPLNATGHSEVGGKLFFQTKPLEFSLPSSLPQGKADNQILGVVQALGKLYAERQVVLVSKDINMRVKARALGLPAEDYQNDKTLEDGDLLYSGSLALPTDFWSKQAKSVESWQSGGNTFYRIGGSIVSGMHINQFIYFEAPGEPSLYARVTEIRGKTAVFKTLKDFGHIKNAAWGVTARNREQNFTLNILTDPEIDFVTLTGTAGTGKTLLALASGLTQVLDDRRYTEIIMTRATVSVGEDIGFLPGTEEEKMGPWMGALDDNLEVLGKTETSSGEWGRAATNELIRSKIKIKSLNFMRGRTFLNKFVIIDEAQNLTPKQMKTLITRAGPGTKIICMGNLAQIDTPYLTEGSSGLTFAVDRFKGWPHGGHITLARGERSRLADFASEVL
;
A
#
# COMPACT_ATOMS: atom_id res chain seq x y z
N MET A 1 35.77 17.09 -38.35
CA MET A 1 35.90 18.55 -38.36
C MET A 1 36.66 18.97 -37.12
N PRO A 2 37.71 19.78 -37.17
CA PRO A 2 38.43 20.24 -35.99
C PRO A 2 37.54 21.21 -35.20
N LEU A 3 37.65 21.15 -33.87
CA LEU A 3 36.93 22.00 -32.92
C LEU A 3 37.31 23.47 -33.10
N PRO A 4 36.39 24.44 -32.97
CA PRO A 4 36.70 25.86 -33.04
C PRO A 4 37.60 26.29 -31.87
N PRO A 5 38.49 27.32 -32.07
CA PRO A 5 39.40 27.79 -31.03
C PRO A 5 38.63 28.43 -29.85
N ALA A 6 39.19 28.29 -28.65
CA ALA A 6 38.61 28.82 -27.42
C ALA A 6 38.45 30.34 -27.44
N PRO A 7 37.40 30.93 -26.85
CA PRO A 7 37.18 32.37 -26.84
C PRO A 7 38.28 33.11 -26.03
N THR A 8 38.87 34.14 -26.65
CA THR A 8 39.99 34.91 -26.11
C THR A 8 39.60 36.09 -25.21
N LYS A 9 38.33 36.28 -24.87
CA LYS A 9 37.89 37.36 -23.97
C LYS A 9 37.18 36.79 -22.74
N ARG A 10 37.72 37.10 -21.56
CA ARG A 10 37.03 36.85 -20.26
C ARG A 10 35.76 37.72 -20.22
N SER A 11 34.64 37.12 -19.93
CA SER A 11 33.37 37.80 -19.63
C SER A 11 33.54 38.65 -18.35
N ALA A 12 33.19 39.94 -18.45
CA ALA A 12 33.15 40.82 -17.28
C ALA A 12 32.04 40.37 -16.32
N THR A 13 32.39 40.28 -15.04
CA THR A 13 31.47 39.99 -13.96
C THR A 13 30.44 41.12 -13.85
N LEU A 14 29.17 40.78 -14.00
CA LEU A 14 28.06 41.71 -13.77
C LEU A 14 28.02 42.11 -12.28
N GLN A 15 28.27 43.37 -11.99
CA GLN A 15 28.00 43.96 -10.67
C GLN A 15 26.55 44.45 -10.62
N PRO A 16 25.85 44.35 -9.49
CA PRO A 16 24.48 44.82 -9.38
C PRO A 16 24.44 46.36 -9.45
N HIS A 17 23.63 46.89 -10.35
CA HIS A 17 23.39 48.34 -10.47
C HIS A 17 22.45 48.79 -9.35
N THR A 18 22.95 49.62 -8.43
CA THR A 18 22.17 50.22 -7.32
C THR A 18 21.97 51.72 -7.47
N LYS A 19 22.16 52.28 -8.66
CA LYS A 19 21.93 53.75 -8.89
C LYS A 19 21.21 53.98 -10.20
N ASP A 20 20.27 54.94 -10.18
CA ASP A 20 19.65 55.47 -11.41
C ASP A 20 20.61 56.39 -12.17
N SER A 21 20.25 56.73 -13.41
CA SER A 21 21.09 57.51 -14.30
C SER A 21 21.28 59.00 -13.88
N SER A 22 20.77 59.45 -12.73
CA SER A 22 20.84 60.83 -12.24
C SER A 22 21.58 61.01 -10.87
N GLY A 23 21.99 59.94 -10.24
CA GLY A 23 22.91 60.02 -9.11
C GLY A 23 22.39 60.60 -7.77
N LYS A 24 21.07 60.72 -7.58
CA LYS A 24 20.50 61.24 -6.33
C LYS A 24 19.74 60.17 -5.55
N PRO A 25 19.84 60.17 -4.20
CA PRO A 25 19.13 59.16 -3.37
C PRO A 25 17.65 59.52 -3.19
N LEU A 26 16.78 58.53 -3.40
CA LEU A 26 15.33 58.62 -3.16
C LEU A 26 15.05 58.61 -1.65
N LYS A 27 14.43 59.66 -1.15
CA LYS A 27 13.93 59.77 0.25
C LYS A 27 12.62 58.95 0.37
N ALA A 28 12.60 58.00 1.29
CA ALA A 28 11.40 57.30 1.71
C ALA A 28 10.51 58.22 2.54
N SER A 29 9.29 58.48 2.12
CA SER A 29 8.25 59.16 2.95
C SER A 29 7.30 58.11 3.54
N VAL A 30 7.39 57.97 4.84
CA VAL A 30 6.41 57.23 5.65
C VAL A 30 5.20 58.16 5.85
N LYS A 31 4.00 57.72 5.43
CA LYS A 31 2.74 58.26 5.90
C LYS A 31 1.89 57.12 6.45
N ASN A 32 1.68 57.17 7.76
CA ASN A 32 0.61 56.45 8.45
C ASN A 32 -0.74 57.09 8.13
N PRO A 33 -1.81 56.34 7.99
CA PRO A 33 -3.15 56.84 8.22
C PRO A 33 -3.75 56.26 9.50
N VAL A 34 -4.35 57.17 10.19
CA VAL A 34 -5.14 57.24 11.39
C VAL A 34 -6.30 56.24 11.42
N ALA A 35 -6.56 55.71 12.61
CA ALA A 35 -7.71 54.90 13.00
C ALA A 35 -9.06 55.63 12.78
N GLN A 36 -10.04 54.90 12.29
CA GLN A 36 -11.46 55.25 12.45
C GLN A 36 -12.28 54.03 12.85
N SER A 37 -12.83 54.19 14.03
CA SER A 37 -14.05 53.71 14.70
C SER A 37 -14.92 52.62 14.04
N GLN A 38 -15.15 51.56 14.81
CA GLN A 38 -16.26 50.59 14.71
C GLN A 38 -17.63 51.24 14.94
N PRO A 39 -18.72 50.68 14.41
CA PRO A 39 -20.01 50.71 15.09
C PRO A 39 -20.42 49.32 15.58
N ASP A 40 -20.85 49.31 16.84
CA ASP A 40 -21.58 48.22 17.49
C ASP A 40 -22.83 47.81 16.73
N LEU A 41 -23.05 46.51 16.62
CA LEU A 41 -24.37 45.96 16.36
C LEU A 41 -24.59 44.70 17.25
N THR A 42 -25.47 44.89 18.20
CA THR A 42 -26.07 43.90 19.09
C THR A 42 -26.88 42.84 18.31
N PRO A 43 -27.02 41.63 18.84
CA PRO A 43 -27.72 40.53 18.14
C PRO A 43 -29.24 40.64 18.39
N ALA A 44 -29.99 40.56 17.30
CA ALA A 44 -31.45 40.42 17.34
C ALA A 44 -31.84 38.94 17.57
N VAL A 45 -32.65 38.76 18.58
CA VAL A 45 -33.38 37.53 18.95
C VAL A 45 -34.41 37.23 17.86
N VAL A 46 -34.39 36.05 17.26
CA VAL A 46 -35.48 35.53 16.40
C VAL A 46 -36.10 34.31 17.07
N GLU A 47 -37.37 34.48 17.37
CA GLU A 47 -38.28 33.51 17.99
C GLU A 47 -38.49 32.25 17.15
N LYS A 48 -38.56 31.13 17.87
CA LYS A 48 -38.98 29.83 17.36
C LYS A 48 -40.49 29.82 17.05
N LYS A 49 -40.87 29.67 15.80
CA LYS A 49 -42.22 29.17 15.45
C LYS A 49 -42.14 27.64 15.23
N LYS A 50 -42.83 26.91 16.10
CA LYS A 50 -43.21 25.51 15.91
C LYS A 50 -44.26 25.43 14.80
N SER A 51 -44.05 24.57 13.80
CA SER A 51 -45.13 24.10 12.95
C SER A 51 -45.14 22.56 12.99
N ALA A 52 -46.36 22.07 13.14
CA ALA A 52 -46.73 20.69 13.42
C ALA A 52 -46.52 19.74 12.22
N LEU A 53 -46.22 18.51 12.55
CA LEU A 53 -46.26 17.33 11.65
C LEU A 53 -47.73 16.97 11.34
N PRO A 54 -48.04 16.46 10.13
CA PRO A 54 -49.14 15.55 9.91
C PRO A 54 -48.64 14.10 9.99
N GLN A 55 -49.27 13.36 10.86
CA GLN A 55 -49.31 11.90 10.81
C GLN A 55 -50.20 11.49 9.65
N ASP A 56 -49.73 10.61 8.77
CA ASP A 56 -50.56 9.61 8.13
C ASP A 56 -49.71 8.38 7.80
N ALA A 57 -50.15 7.28 8.41
CA ALA A 57 -49.70 5.93 8.18
C ALA A 57 -50.42 5.34 6.95
N THR A 58 -49.65 4.77 6.04
CA THR A 58 -50.20 3.68 5.18
C THR A 58 -49.11 2.70 4.82
N ASP A 59 -49.27 1.58 5.38
CA ASP A 59 -49.00 0.20 5.03
C ASP A 59 -48.46 -0.02 3.59
N PHE A 60 -47.27 -0.62 3.46
CA PHE A 60 -46.86 -1.31 2.25
C PHE A 60 -46.43 -2.74 2.58
N SER A 61 -47.36 -3.63 2.29
CA SER A 61 -47.29 -5.07 2.32
C SER A 61 -46.14 -5.64 1.48
N LEU A 62 -45.44 -6.61 2.05
CA LEU A 62 -44.52 -7.54 1.42
C LEU A 62 -45.14 -8.26 0.21
N GLN A 63 -44.65 -8.02 -0.98
CA GLN A 63 -44.88 -8.87 -2.14
C GLN A 63 -43.91 -10.05 -2.13
N LYS A 64 -44.48 -11.23 -1.93
CA LYS A 64 -43.83 -12.54 -2.09
C LYS A 64 -43.59 -12.82 -3.59
N TYR A 65 -42.36 -13.17 -3.96
CA TYR A 65 -42.08 -13.81 -5.25
C TYR A 65 -42.36 -15.32 -5.17
N PRO A 66 -42.92 -15.93 -6.23
CA PRO A 66 -43.28 -17.33 -6.25
C PRO A 66 -42.06 -18.24 -6.51
N PRO A 67 -42.09 -19.51 -6.05
CA PRO A 67 -41.03 -20.48 -6.27
C PRO A 67 -41.13 -21.10 -7.67
N HIS A 68 -40.02 -21.13 -8.41
CA HIS A 68 -39.92 -21.86 -9.67
C HIS A 68 -39.59 -23.34 -9.44
N LEU A 69 -40.37 -24.15 -10.10
CA LEU A 69 -40.41 -25.60 -10.24
C LEU A 69 -39.05 -26.31 -10.29
N SER A 70 -38.98 -27.37 -9.51
CA SER A 70 -38.04 -28.47 -9.64
C SER A 70 -38.37 -29.33 -10.85
N SER A 71 -37.43 -29.51 -11.77
CA SER A 71 -37.42 -30.62 -12.70
C SER A 71 -36.36 -31.64 -12.29
N LYS A 72 -36.81 -32.83 -11.94
CA LYS A 72 -36.01 -34.03 -11.75
C LYS A 72 -35.38 -34.44 -13.09
N VAL A 73 -34.10 -34.71 -13.09
CA VAL A 73 -33.47 -35.63 -14.07
C VAL A 73 -32.53 -36.55 -13.31
N ASP A 74 -32.72 -37.84 -13.55
CA ASP A 74 -32.05 -38.97 -12.94
C ASP A 74 -30.57 -39.10 -13.35
N GLY A 75 -29.78 -39.49 -12.39
CA GLY A 75 -28.83 -40.56 -12.44
C GLY A 75 -27.60 -40.46 -13.35
N SER A 76 -26.45 -40.12 -12.78
CA SER A 76 -25.24 -40.91 -12.98
C SER A 76 -24.17 -40.51 -11.94
N MET A 77 -23.75 -41.46 -11.14
CA MET A 77 -22.64 -41.35 -10.19
C MET A 77 -21.32 -41.07 -10.91
N THR A 78 -20.69 -39.97 -10.61
CA THR A 78 -19.24 -39.84 -10.73
C THR A 78 -18.69 -39.22 -9.45
N THR A 79 -17.91 -39.98 -8.75
CA THR A 79 -17.20 -39.72 -7.51
C THR A 79 -16.39 -38.42 -7.61
N ALA A 80 -16.91 -37.36 -6.99
CA ALA A 80 -16.12 -36.15 -6.73
C ALA A 80 -15.10 -36.49 -5.62
N GLN A 81 -13.84 -36.58 -6.00
CA GLN A 81 -12.71 -36.58 -5.08
C GLN A 81 -12.74 -35.30 -4.25
N LYS A 82 -13.13 -35.45 -2.98
CA LYS A 82 -12.87 -34.45 -1.94
C LYS A 82 -11.36 -34.22 -1.88
N THR A 83 -10.90 -33.07 -2.35
CA THR A 83 -9.58 -32.58 -2.03
C THR A 83 -9.47 -32.48 -0.52
N LYS A 84 -8.71 -33.39 0.06
CA LYS A 84 -8.30 -33.35 1.46
C LYS A 84 -7.54 -32.04 1.66
N LYS A 85 -8.13 -31.09 2.41
CA LYS A 85 -7.35 -30.04 3.07
C LYS A 85 -6.23 -30.76 3.82
N SER A 86 -4.98 -30.46 3.46
CA SER A 86 -3.83 -30.94 4.20
C SER A 86 -4.01 -30.51 5.66
N LYS A 87 -4.14 -31.46 6.57
CA LYS A 87 -3.98 -31.22 7.99
C LYS A 87 -2.56 -30.70 8.16
N LYS A 88 -2.42 -29.41 8.51
CA LYS A 88 -1.17 -28.87 9.01
C LYS A 88 -0.75 -29.79 10.16
N THR A 89 0.36 -30.46 10.03
CA THR A 89 0.97 -31.28 11.09
C THR A 89 1.24 -30.33 12.25
N LEU A 90 0.57 -30.55 13.38
CA LEU A 90 0.92 -29.90 14.64
C LEU A 90 2.41 -30.10 14.89
N SER A 91 3.11 -29.02 15.19
CA SER A 91 4.53 -29.06 15.52
C SER A 91 4.69 -29.92 16.79
N THR A 92 5.54 -30.94 16.73
CA THR A 92 5.79 -31.86 17.85
C THR A 92 6.83 -31.31 18.83
N GLY A 93 7.02 -29.99 18.89
CA GLY A 93 7.94 -29.33 19.83
C GLY A 93 7.30 -29.02 21.19
N PRO A 94 8.13 -28.81 22.25
CA PRO A 94 7.60 -28.40 23.53
C PRO A 94 6.85 -27.07 23.46
N VAL A 95 5.73 -26.96 24.18
CA VAL A 95 4.92 -25.72 24.22
C VAL A 95 5.75 -24.58 24.80
N LYS A 96 5.95 -23.53 23.99
CA LYS A 96 6.66 -22.30 24.40
C LYS A 96 5.74 -21.38 25.20
N LEU A 97 6.34 -20.46 25.95
CA LEU A 97 5.65 -19.33 26.60
C LEU A 97 6.12 -18.03 25.93
N PHE A 98 5.24 -17.39 25.19
CA PHE A 98 5.52 -16.12 24.53
C PHE A 98 5.12 -14.94 25.40
N VAL A 99 6.05 -14.06 25.69
CA VAL A 99 5.79 -12.78 26.38
C VAL A 99 5.65 -11.70 25.29
N LEU A 100 4.46 -11.11 25.20
CA LEU A 100 4.20 -10.11 24.16
C LEU A 100 4.49 -8.70 24.66
N ASP A 101 5.14 -7.94 23.81
CA ASP A 101 5.33 -6.52 23.93
C ASP A 101 4.08 -5.75 23.47
N THR A 102 3.84 -4.57 24.00
CA THR A 102 2.69 -3.71 23.70
C THR A 102 2.58 -3.38 22.21
N ASN A 103 3.71 -3.18 21.53
CA ASN A 103 3.74 -2.86 20.11
C ASN A 103 3.15 -3.98 19.23
N VAL A 104 3.26 -5.24 19.63
CA VAL A 104 2.65 -6.38 18.91
C VAL A 104 1.12 -6.30 18.98
N LEU A 105 0.57 -6.02 20.18
CA LEU A 105 -0.87 -5.88 20.40
C LEU A 105 -1.46 -4.66 19.66
N MET A 106 -0.71 -3.56 19.61
CA MET A 106 -1.12 -2.35 18.90
C MET A 106 -1.00 -2.48 17.38
N HIS A 107 -0.10 -3.34 16.90
CA HIS A 107 0.08 -3.62 15.49
C HIS A 107 -1.01 -4.59 14.96
N ASP A 108 -1.23 -5.71 15.64
CA ASP A 108 -2.22 -6.72 15.28
C ASP A 108 -3.12 -7.08 16.47
N PRO A 109 -4.35 -6.54 16.57
CA PRO A 109 -5.28 -6.87 17.64
C PRO A 109 -5.69 -8.34 17.72
N MET A 110 -5.44 -9.10 16.64
CA MET A 110 -5.76 -10.55 16.57
C MET A 110 -4.53 -11.41 16.83
N CYS A 111 -3.38 -10.83 17.19
CA CYS A 111 -2.14 -11.57 17.44
C CYS A 111 -2.29 -12.67 18.49
N LEU A 112 -3.14 -12.45 19.50
CA LEU A 112 -3.42 -13.45 20.56
C LEU A 112 -3.86 -14.81 20.00
N PHE A 113 -4.46 -14.85 18.82
CA PHE A 113 -4.97 -16.09 18.21
C PHE A 113 -4.04 -16.66 17.14
N ARG A 114 -2.77 -16.20 17.08
CA ARG A 114 -1.82 -16.60 16.03
C ARG A 114 -0.64 -17.42 16.52
N PHE A 115 -0.63 -17.77 17.81
CA PHE A 115 0.45 -18.55 18.43
C PHE A 115 0.13 -20.05 18.53
N GLU A 116 -0.88 -20.52 17.81
CA GLU A 116 -1.26 -21.92 17.65
C GLU A 116 -1.42 -22.66 19.00
N GLU A 117 -0.57 -23.66 19.30
CA GLU A 117 -0.59 -24.45 20.55
C GLU A 117 0.16 -23.79 21.71
N HIS A 118 0.82 -22.64 21.47
CA HIS A 118 1.69 -22.02 22.46
C HIS A 118 0.94 -21.09 23.41
N ASP A 119 1.47 -20.95 24.62
CA ASP A 119 0.91 -20.07 25.64
C ASP A 119 1.43 -18.64 25.51
N ILE A 120 0.61 -17.69 25.89
CA ILE A 120 0.91 -16.26 25.89
C ILE A 120 0.91 -15.72 27.31
N PHE A 121 1.89 -14.89 27.64
CA PHE A 121 1.96 -14.14 28.88
C PHE A 121 1.95 -12.64 28.62
N LEU A 122 1.06 -11.93 29.31
CA LEU A 122 0.98 -10.47 29.25
C LEU A 122 1.45 -9.86 30.57
N PRO A 123 2.59 -9.15 30.59
CA PRO A 123 3.01 -8.34 31.71
C PRO A 123 1.97 -7.26 32.06
N MET A 124 1.83 -6.89 33.32
CA MET A 124 0.87 -5.86 33.73
C MET A 124 1.18 -4.51 33.08
N ILE A 125 2.45 -4.16 32.93
CA ILE A 125 2.89 -2.93 32.27
C ILE A 125 2.40 -2.82 30.82
N VAL A 126 2.26 -3.93 30.11
CA VAL A 126 1.72 -3.96 28.74
C VAL A 126 0.26 -3.51 28.71
N LEU A 127 -0.53 -3.88 29.73
CA LEU A 127 -1.92 -3.45 29.84
C LEU A 127 -2.03 -1.95 30.16
N GLU A 128 -1.12 -1.42 30.99
CA GLU A 128 -1.06 0.03 31.31
C GLU A 128 -0.68 0.84 30.05
N GLU A 129 0.32 0.39 29.29
CA GLU A 129 0.68 1.03 28.04
C GLU A 129 -0.45 0.93 26.99
N LEU A 130 -1.12 -0.20 26.90
CA LEU A 130 -2.26 -0.38 26.04
C LEU A 130 -3.38 0.60 26.40
N ASP A 131 -3.62 0.83 27.69
CA ASP A 131 -4.63 1.78 28.17
C ASP A 131 -4.27 3.23 27.85
N SER A 132 -3.02 3.60 28.04
CA SER A 132 -2.53 4.96 27.72
C SER A 132 -2.63 5.27 26.22
N ASN A 133 -2.49 4.28 25.35
CA ASN A 133 -2.56 4.40 23.89
C ASN A 133 -4.00 4.35 23.32
N LYS A 134 -5.05 4.20 24.13
CA LYS A 134 -6.44 4.17 23.65
C LYS A 134 -6.98 5.53 23.19
N LYS A 135 -6.30 6.62 23.53
CA LYS A 135 -6.75 7.99 23.25
C LYS A 135 -6.49 8.39 21.80
N GLY A 136 -7.40 9.15 21.21
CA GLY A 136 -7.27 9.68 19.85
C GLY A 136 -7.93 8.80 18.77
N MET A 137 -7.78 9.24 17.51
CA MET A 137 -8.36 8.59 16.31
C MET A 137 -7.35 7.81 15.49
N THR A 138 -6.11 7.72 15.93
CA THR A 138 -5.03 6.99 15.24
C THR A 138 -5.36 5.50 15.10
N GLU A 139 -4.72 4.83 14.17
CA GLU A 139 -4.86 3.37 14.01
C GLU A 139 -4.37 2.62 15.24
N VAL A 140 -3.27 3.07 15.83
CA VAL A 140 -2.72 2.55 17.09
C VAL A 140 -3.78 2.59 18.20
N ALA A 141 -4.44 3.75 18.39
CA ALA A 141 -5.48 3.90 19.39
C ALA A 141 -6.72 3.02 19.12
N ARG A 142 -7.06 2.82 17.85
CA ARG A 142 -8.14 1.91 17.45
C ARG A 142 -7.77 0.45 17.75
N ASN A 143 -6.56 0.05 17.40
CA ASN A 143 -6.06 -1.29 17.66
C ASN A 143 -5.95 -1.55 19.16
N ALA A 144 -5.45 -0.59 19.96
CA ALA A 144 -5.43 -0.67 21.41
C ALA A 144 -6.83 -0.89 22.00
N ARG A 145 -7.84 -0.15 21.53
CA ARG A 145 -9.23 -0.36 21.95
C ARG A 145 -9.79 -1.72 21.53
N GLN A 146 -9.44 -2.19 20.32
CA GLN A 146 -9.89 -3.50 19.84
C GLN A 146 -9.26 -4.63 20.65
N THR A 147 -7.95 -4.58 20.90
CA THR A 147 -7.24 -5.56 21.74
C THR A 147 -7.83 -5.59 23.14
N SER A 148 -8.09 -4.43 23.75
CA SER A 148 -8.69 -4.38 25.09
C SER A 148 -10.08 -5.03 25.13
N ARG A 149 -10.92 -4.83 24.10
CA ARG A 149 -12.23 -5.51 24.01
C ARG A 149 -12.09 -7.01 23.84
N THR A 150 -11.08 -7.47 23.10
CA THR A 150 -10.79 -8.90 22.93
C THR A 150 -10.34 -9.51 24.25
N LEU A 151 -9.46 -8.82 25.00
CA LEU A 151 -9.03 -9.25 26.33
C LEU A 151 -10.19 -9.31 27.32
N ASP A 152 -11.04 -8.28 27.34
CA ASP A 152 -12.25 -8.21 28.17
C ASP A 152 -13.22 -9.36 27.87
N ALA A 153 -13.45 -9.65 26.59
CA ALA A 153 -14.28 -10.78 26.16
C ALA A 153 -13.69 -12.14 26.59
N LEU A 154 -12.36 -12.31 26.52
CA LEU A 154 -11.69 -13.54 26.97
C LEU A 154 -11.81 -13.71 28.49
N VAL A 155 -11.61 -12.65 29.26
CA VAL A 155 -11.73 -12.66 30.72
C VAL A 155 -13.18 -12.89 31.15
N GLY A 156 -14.15 -12.25 30.49
CA GLY A 156 -15.58 -12.35 30.81
C GLY A 156 -16.21 -13.73 30.58
N LEU A 157 -15.59 -14.58 29.75
CA LEU A 157 -16.03 -15.97 29.54
C LEU A 157 -15.55 -16.95 30.63
N GLN A 158 -14.69 -16.50 31.52
CA GLN A 158 -14.08 -17.37 32.53
C GLN A 158 -14.73 -17.14 33.91
N GLU A 159 -15.51 -18.10 34.37
CA GLU A 159 -16.04 -18.13 35.73
C GLU A 159 -15.00 -18.61 36.78
N SER A 160 -13.81 -19.07 36.33
CA SER A 160 -12.77 -19.65 37.16
C SER A 160 -11.52 -18.76 37.27
N ASP A 161 -10.64 -19.11 38.21
CA ASP A 161 -9.40 -18.42 38.56
C ASP A 161 -8.51 -18.09 37.33
N ILE A 162 -8.37 -16.82 37.00
CA ILE A 162 -7.55 -16.29 35.90
C ILE A 162 -6.08 -16.73 35.98
N SER A 163 -5.61 -17.05 37.21
CA SER A 163 -4.22 -17.49 37.44
C SER A 163 -3.89 -18.83 36.77
N LYS A 164 -4.89 -19.63 36.42
CA LYS A 164 -4.73 -20.93 35.72
C LYS A 164 -4.60 -20.81 34.21
N GLY A 165 -4.66 -19.58 33.68
CA GLY A 165 -4.62 -19.27 32.23
C GLY A 165 -5.97 -19.46 31.56
N ILE A 166 -6.29 -18.50 30.67
CA ILE A 166 -7.54 -18.43 29.90
C ILE A 166 -7.33 -19.17 28.58
N PRO A 167 -8.12 -20.20 28.25
CA PRO A 167 -8.02 -20.86 26.95
C PRO A 167 -8.35 -19.90 25.80
N LEU A 168 -7.47 -19.75 24.83
CA LEU A 168 -7.65 -18.84 23.69
C LEU A 168 -8.74 -19.30 22.71
N ASN A 169 -9.11 -20.57 22.74
CA ASN A 169 -10.20 -21.11 21.92
C ASN A 169 -11.61 -20.78 22.46
N ALA A 170 -11.74 -20.17 23.64
CA ALA A 170 -13.03 -19.87 24.28
C ALA A 170 -13.89 -18.88 23.47
N THR A 171 -13.30 -18.05 22.60
CA THR A 171 -14.00 -17.06 21.77
C THR A 171 -14.31 -17.55 20.35
N GLY A 172 -14.37 -18.84 20.11
CA GLY A 172 -14.73 -19.44 18.81
C GLY A 172 -13.54 -19.68 17.87
N HIS A 173 -12.32 -19.42 18.29
CA HIS A 173 -11.08 -19.72 17.54
C HIS A 173 -10.62 -21.15 17.82
N SER A 174 -11.36 -22.15 17.33
CA SER A 174 -11.11 -23.58 17.59
C SER A 174 -9.75 -24.11 17.12
N GLU A 175 -9.01 -23.32 16.34
CA GLU A 175 -7.69 -23.69 15.81
C GLU A 175 -6.53 -23.38 16.79
N VAL A 176 -6.81 -22.66 17.89
CA VAL A 176 -5.81 -22.21 18.86
C VAL A 176 -5.89 -23.08 20.12
N GLY A 177 -4.78 -23.75 20.46
CA GLY A 177 -4.71 -24.65 21.62
C GLY A 177 -4.09 -24.03 22.88
N GLY A 178 -3.46 -22.84 22.75
CA GLY A 178 -2.74 -22.17 23.83
C GLY A 178 -3.63 -21.46 24.85
N LYS A 179 -3.00 -21.01 25.95
CA LYS A 179 -3.64 -20.25 27.03
C LYS A 179 -3.03 -18.85 27.15
N LEU A 180 -3.85 -17.91 27.60
CA LEU A 180 -3.43 -16.56 27.96
C LEU A 180 -3.24 -16.45 29.48
N PHE A 181 -2.07 -16.00 29.89
CA PHE A 181 -1.71 -15.71 31.26
C PHE A 181 -1.49 -14.22 31.47
N PHE A 182 -1.87 -13.72 32.65
CA PHE A 182 -1.57 -12.35 33.08
C PHE A 182 -0.61 -12.38 34.26
N GLN A 183 0.17 -11.30 34.40
CA GLN A 183 0.98 -11.11 35.59
C GLN A 183 0.09 -10.74 36.77
N THR A 184 -0.25 -11.73 37.60
CA THR A 184 -1.10 -11.55 38.80
C THR A 184 -0.30 -11.33 40.07
N LYS A 185 1.01 -11.62 40.07
CA LYS A 185 1.91 -11.47 41.21
C LYS A 185 3.15 -10.67 40.83
N PRO A 186 3.73 -9.91 41.77
CA PRO A 186 5.04 -9.31 41.56
C PRO A 186 6.08 -10.38 41.22
N LEU A 187 6.91 -10.11 40.23
CA LEU A 187 8.02 -10.98 39.85
C LEU A 187 9.33 -10.30 40.24
N GLU A 188 10.19 -11.03 40.93
CA GLU A 188 11.51 -10.53 41.29
C GLU A 188 12.48 -10.77 40.14
N PHE A 189 13.13 -9.70 39.68
CA PHE A 189 14.16 -9.74 38.63
C PHE A 189 15.29 -8.75 38.95
N SER A 190 16.46 -9.05 38.44
CA SER A 190 17.62 -8.15 38.54
C SER A 190 18.19 -7.91 37.16
N LEU A 191 17.98 -6.69 36.66
CA LEU A 191 18.60 -6.22 35.42
C LEU A 191 19.90 -5.48 35.74
N PRO A 192 20.86 -5.40 34.78
CA PRO A 192 22.06 -4.59 34.92
C PRO A 192 21.74 -3.13 35.25
N SER A 193 22.54 -2.50 36.11
CA SER A 193 22.35 -1.10 36.54
C SER A 193 22.43 -0.09 35.39
N SER A 194 22.96 -0.50 34.23
CA SER A 194 22.97 0.29 32.99
C SER A 194 21.60 0.45 32.35
N LEU A 195 20.62 -0.37 32.73
CA LEU A 195 19.24 -0.27 32.25
C LEU A 195 18.40 0.50 33.29
N PRO A 196 17.86 1.69 32.95
CA PRO A 196 17.04 2.48 33.88
C PRO A 196 15.82 1.68 34.37
N GLN A 197 15.68 1.58 35.67
CA GLN A 197 14.46 1.02 36.29
C GLN A 197 13.30 2.00 36.03
N GLY A 198 12.14 1.50 35.63
CA GLY A 198 10.95 2.33 35.39
C GLY A 198 10.57 2.54 33.93
N LYS A 199 11.43 2.20 32.97
CA LYS A 199 11.02 2.12 31.56
C LYS A 199 10.23 0.84 31.33
N ALA A 200 9.10 0.93 30.63
CA ALA A 200 8.23 -0.21 30.32
C ALA A 200 8.98 -1.35 29.64
N ASP A 201 9.78 -1.06 28.61
CA ASP A 201 10.63 -2.04 27.93
C ASP A 201 11.49 -2.85 28.93
N ASN A 202 12.15 -2.15 29.87
CA ASN A 202 13.03 -2.80 30.82
C ASN A 202 12.26 -3.66 31.84
N GLN A 203 11.04 -3.24 32.21
CA GLN A 203 10.16 -4.05 33.05
C GLN A 203 9.74 -5.32 32.32
N ILE A 204 9.38 -5.25 31.03
CA ILE A 204 9.04 -6.42 30.22
C ILE A 204 10.25 -7.38 30.16
N LEU A 205 11.48 -6.86 29.92
CA LEU A 205 12.71 -7.67 29.95
C LEU A 205 12.92 -8.36 31.28
N GLY A 206 12.67 -7.66 32.41
CA GLY A 206 12.72 -8.22 33.74
C GLY A 206 11.72 -9.35 33.94
N VAL A 207 10.49 -9.17 33.45
CA VAL A 207 9.45 -10.22 33.49
C VAL A 207 9.89 -11.46 32.71
N VAL A 208 10.44 -11.28 31.48
CA VAL A 208 10.96 -12.39 30.67
C VAL A 208 12.06 -13.16 31.42
N GLN A 209 12.99 -12.43 32.07
CA GLN A 209 14.05 -13.02 32.87
C GLN A 209 13.51 -13.82 34.04
N ALA A 210 12.55 -13.26 34.78
CA ALA A 210 11.93 -13.93 35.93
C ALA A 210 11.16 -15.19 35.51
N LEU A 211 10.38 -15.10 34.45
CA LEU A 211 9.64 -16.24 33.88
C LEU A 211 10.58 -17.34 33.38
N GLY A 212 11.70 -16.99 32.76
CA GLY A 212 12.71 -17.97 32.33
C GLY A 212 13.33 -18.73 33.47
N LYS A 213 13.48 -18.09 34.65
CA LYS A 213 13.93 -18.78 35.89
C LYS A 213 12.82 -19.62 36.52
N LEU A 214 11.57 -19.13 36.50
CA LEU A 214 10.41 -19.80 37.10
C LEU A 214 10.00 -21.05 36.31
N TYR A 215 10.07 -20.98 34.98
CA TYR A 215 9.68 -22.05 34.07
C TYR A 215 10.90 -22.63 33.34
N ALA A 216 11.90 -23.12 34.09
CA ALA A 216 13.15 -23.61 33.50
C ALA A 216 12.97 -24.78 32.50
N GLU A 217 11.85 -25.49 32.54
CA GLU A 217 11.52 -26.58 31.63
C GLU A 217 10.87 -26.11 30.32
N ARG A 218 10.52 -24.82 30.22
CA ARG A 218 9.84 -24.23 29.06
C ARG A 218 10.68 -23.13 28.47
N GLN A 219 10.69 -23.04 27.16
CA GLN A 219 11.30 -21.89 26.48
C GLN A 219 10.40 -20.66 26.64
N VAL A 220 10.89 -19.63 27.34
CA VAL A 220 10.25 -18.32 27.44
C VAL A 220 10.87 -17.41 26.38
N VAL A 221 10.04 -16.83 25.53
CA VAL A 221 10.49 -16.02 24.36
C VAL A 221 9.78 -14.67 24.38
N LEU A 222 10.55 -13.60 24.32
CA LEU A 222 10.00 -12.26 24.07
C LEU A 222 9.58 -12.13 22.61
N VAL A 223 8.38 -11.62 22.36
CA VAL A 223 7.94 -11.24 21.02
C VAL A 223 7.73 -9.73 20.97
N SER A 224 8.50 -9.05 20.12
CA SER A 224 8.43 -7.59 19.95
C SER A 224 8.72 -7.20 18.51
N LYS A 225 8.05 -6.18 18.01
CA LYS A 225 8.36 -5.55 16.71
C LYS A 225 9.48 -4.51 16.84
N ASP A 226 9.83 -4.08 18.04
CA ASP A 226 10.95 -3.16 18.26
C ASP A 226 12.28 -3.90 18.19
N ILE A 227 13.11 -3.52 17.22
CA ILE A 227 14.46 -4.06 17.01
C ILE A 227 15.33 -3.82 18.25
N ASN A 228 15.29 -2.63 18.85
CA ASN A 228 16.10 -2.28 20.02
C ASN A 228 15.73 -3.14 21.24
N MET A 229 14.42 -3.41 21.41
CA MET A 229 13.92 -4.28 22.45
C MET A 229 14.49 -5.71 22.30
N ARG A 230 14.46 -6.24 21.07
CA ARG A 230 15.03 -7.58 20.77
C ARG A 230 16.55 -7.62 20.93
N VAL A 231 17.26 -6.54 20.54
CA VAL A 231 18.72 -6.43 20.75
C VAL A 231 19.05 -6.41 22.24
N LYS A 232 18.34 -5.61 23.05
CA LYS A 232 18.51 -5.58 24.50
C LYS A 232 18.25 -6.98 25.13
N ALA A 233 17.18 -7.66 24.72
CA ALA A 233 16.86 -9.00 25.20
C ALA A 233 18.00 -9.99 24.91
N ARG A 234 18.49 -10.03 23.67
CA ARG A 234 19.60 -10.90 23.27
C ARG A 234 20.90 -10.59 24.00
N ALA A 235 21.20 -9.29 24.23
CA ALA A 235 22.36 -8.87 25.02
C ALA A 235 22.28 -9.35 26.49
N LEU A 236 21.08 -9.54 27.02
CA LEU A 236 20.83 -10.12 28.35
C LEU A 236 20.75 -11.65 28.34
N GLY A 237 21.00 -12.31 27.19
CA GLY A 237 20.86 -13.78 27.05
C GLY A 237 19.42 -14.26 27.01
N LEU A 238 18.43 -13.38 26.78
CA LEU A 238 17.02 -13.73 26.72
C LEU A 238 16.61 -14.03 25.28
N PRO A 239 15.89 -15.14 25.02
CA PRO A 239 15.34 -15.44 23.70
C PRO A 239 14.35 -14.34 23.26
N ALA A 240 14.53 -13.82 22.05
CA ALA A 240 13.65 -12.79 21.49
C ALA A 240 13.43 -13.01 20.00
N GLU A 241 12.16 -12.95 19.61
CA GLU A 241 11.69 -13.14 18.23
C GLU A 241 10.93 -11.90 17.73
N ASP A 242 10.95 -11.68 16.42
CA ASP A 242 10.08 -10.71 15.77
C ASP A 242 8.69 -11.30 15.58
N TYR A 243 7.63 -10.48 15.67
CA TYR A 243 6.28 -10.91 15.33
C TYR A 243 6.14 -11.02 13.80
N GLN A 244 6.16 -12.24 13.28
CA GLN A 244 6.23 -12.52 11.84
C GLN A 244 4.91 -12.92 11.19
N ASN A 245 3.85 -13.19 11.98
CA ASN A 245 2.57 -13.67 11.44
C ASN A 245 1.81 -12.66 10.57
N ASP A 246 2.31 -11.44 10.47
CA ASP A 246 1.83 -10.38 9.57
C ASP A 246 2.63 -10.32 8.26
N LYS A 247 3.76 -11.02 8.17
CA LYS A 247 4.60 -11.04 6.96
C LYS A 247 4.01 -11.96 5.90
N THR A 248 3.87 -11.42 4.71
CA THR A 248 3.45 -12.17 3.52
C THR A 248 4.64 -12.91 2.89
N LEU A 249 5.84 -12.33 3.03
CA LEU A 249 7.10 -12.86 2.53
C LEU A 249 8.16 -12.74 3.62
N GLU A 250 8.99 -13.77 3.78
CA GLU A 250 10.12 -13.75 4.72
C GLU A 250 11.28 -12.89 4.21
N ASP A 251 11.38 -12.72 2.88
CA ASP A 251 12.41 -11.95 2.19
C ASP A 251 11.78 -11.03 1.13
N GLY A 252 12.04 -9.73 1.19
CA GLY A 252 11.55 -8.75 0.20
C GLY A 252 12.07 -9.03 -1.21
N ASP A 253 13.24 -9.64 -1.33
CA ASP A 253 13.85 -10.02 -2.61
C ASP A 253 13.08 -11.10 -3.37
N LEU A 254 12.17 -11.83 -2.69
CA LEU A 254 11.32 -12.86 -3.29
C LEU A 254 9.98 -12.33 -3.80
N LEU A 255 9.75 -11.02 -3.76
CA LEU A 255 8.51 -10.45 -4.27
C LEU A 255 8.38 -10.73 -5.77
N TYR A 256 7.19 -11.21 -6.17
CA TYR A 256 6.84 -11.39 -7.57
C TYR A 256 7.06 -10.11 -8.38
N SER A 257 7.93 -10.15 -9.37
CA SER A 257 8.32 -8.98 -10.17
C SER A 257 7.33 -8.60 -11.28
N GLY A 258 6.38 -9.48 -11.60
CA GLY A 258 5.44 -9.31 -12.71
C GLY A 258 6.04 -9.65 -14.08
N SER A 259 7.34 -9.90 -14.19
CA SER A 259 8.03 -10.23 -15.44
C SER A 259 8.87 -11.49 -15.32
N LEU A 260 9.10 -12.17 -16.46
CA LEU A 260 9.90 -13.38 -16.57
C LEU A 260 10.77 -13.31 -17.83
N ALA A 261 12.09 -13.43 -17.63
CA ALA A 261 13.03 -13.61 -18.74
C ALA A 261 12.93 -15.04 -19.27
N LEU A 262 12.79 -15.18 -20.56
CA LEU A 262 12.93 -16.49 -21.21
C LEU A 262 14.42 -16.82 -21.39
N PRO A 263 14.82 -18.10 -21.25
CA PRO A 263 16.21 -18.51 -21.44
C PRO A 263 16.69 -18.21 -22.88
N THR A 264 17.98 -17.96 -23.05
CA THR A 264 18.57 -17.62 -24.35
C THR A 264 18.42 -18.74 -25.40
N ASP A 265 18.25 -19.98 -24.96
CA ASP A 265 18.00 -21.13 -25.81
C ASP A 265 16.51 -21.46 -26.01
N PHE A 266 15.61 -20.54 -25.62
CA PHE A 266 14.16 -20.75 -25.65
C PHE A 266 13.67 -21.15 -27.04
N TRP A 267 13.99 -20.38 -28.08
CA TRP A 267 13.52 -20.67 -29.44
C TRP A 267 14.08 -21.98 -29.99
N SER A 268 15.34 -22.28 -29.72
CA SER A 268 15.94 -23.53 -30.18
C SER A 268 15.31 -24.77 -29.54
N LYS A 269 14.92 -24.69 -28.27
CA LYS A 269 14.24 -25.77 -27.53
C LYS A 269 12.77 -25.90 -27.88
N GLN A 270 12.10 -24.80 -28.18
CA GLN A 270 10.64 -24.74 -28.36
C GLN A 270 10.20 -24.73 -29.83
N ALA A 271 11.11 -24.56 -30.79
CA ALA A 271 10.79 -24.37 -32.22
C ALA A 271 9.80 -25.40 -32.81
N LYS A 272 9.76 -26.62 -32.27
CA LYS A 272 8.87 -27.70 -32.74
C LYS A 272 7.49 -27.72 -32.04
N SER A 273 7.31 -26.95 -30.97
CA SER A 273 6.10 -26.98 -30.10
C SER A 273 5.39 -25.63 -29.97
N VAL A 274 5.89 -24.60 -30.65
CA VAL A 274 5.26 -23.28 -30.66
C VAL A 274 4.25 -23.19 -31.80
N GLU A 275 3.00 -22.92 -31.44
CA GLU A 275 1.97 -22.49 -32.39
C GLU A 275 1.84 -20.99 -32.36
N SER A 276 1.70 -20.35 -33.53
CA SER A 276 1.47 -18.89 -33.60
C SER A 276 0.31 -18.59 -34.53
N TRP A 277 -0.45 -17.55 -34.15
CA TRP A 277 -1.55 -17.02 -34.96
C TRP A 277 -1.72 -15.51 -34.76
N GLN A 278 -2.42 -14.86 -35.67
CA GLN A 278 -2.77 -13.46 -35.57
C GLN A 278 -4.28 -13.29 -35.34
N SER A 279 -4.64 -12.40 -34.42
CA SER A 279 -6.04 -12.04 -34.18
C SER A 279 -6.12 -10.59 -33.64
N GLY A 280 -7.03 -9.79 -34.23
CA GLY A 280 -7.22 -8.41 -33.79
C GLY A 280 -5.97 -7.53 -33.85
N GLY A 281 -5.09 -7.76 -34.85
CA GLY A 281 -3.83 -7.01 -34.98
C GLY A 281 -2.73 -7.40 -33.98
N ASN A 282 -2.96 -8.42 -33.13
CA ASN A 282 -1.97 -8.95 -32.20
C ASN A 282 -1.51 -10.33 -32.65
N THR A 283 -0.26 -10.66 -32.36
CA THR A 283 0.28 -12.02 -32.55
C THR A 283 0.20 -12.78 -31.23
N PHE A 284 -0.24 -14.01 -31.32
CA PHE A 284 -0.34 -14.93 -30.19
C PHE A 284 0.60 -16.10 -30.40
N TYR A 285 1.19 -16.57 -29.31
CA TYR A 285 2.03 -17.76 -29.26
C TYR A 285 1.49 -18.72 -28.22
N ARG A 286 1.29 -19.99 -28.60
CA ARG A 286 0.99 -21.06 -27.65
C ARG A 286 2.25 -21.88 -27.47
N ILE A 287 2.65 -22.04 -26.22
CA ILE A 287 3.79 -22.87 -25.84
C ILE A 287 3.39 -23.93 -24.84
N GLY A 288 4.15 -25.01 -24.80
CA GLY A 288 4.00 -26.11 -23.84
C GLY A 288 5.31 -26.40 -23.12
N GLY A 289 5.24 -27.14 -22.02
CA GLY A 289 6.41 -27.65 -21.32
C GLY A 289 6.52 -27.23 -19.85
N SER A 290 7.63 -27.59 -19.22
CA SER A 290 7.89 -27.36 -17.79
C SER A 290 8.00 -25.88 -17.42
N ILE A 291 8.39 -25.01 -18.36
CA ILE A 291 8.51 -23.57 -18.14
C ILE A 291 7.17 -22.91 -17.76
N VAL A 292 6.05 -23.51 -18.20
CA VAL A 292 4.70 -22.98 -17.93
C VAL A 292 4.32 -23.11 -16.45
N SER A 293 4.87 -24.07 -15.72
CA SER A 293 4.50 -24.32 -14.31
C SER A 293 4.80 -23.14 -13.36
N GLY A 294 5.74 -22.26 -13.73
CA GLY A 294 6.09 -21.05 -12.95
C GLY A 294 5.45 -19.77 -13.45
N MET A 295 4.58 -19.86 -14.48
CA MET A 295 3.96 -18.67 -15.07
C MET A 295 2.62 -18.32 -14.42
N HIS A 296 2.26 -17.04 -14.51
CA HIS A 296 0.99 -16.51 -14.00
C HIS A 296 0.26 -15.73 -15.10
N ILE A 297 -1.07 -15.73 -15.05
CA ILE A 297 -1.88 -14.86 -15.92
C ILE A 297 -1.48 -13.41 -15.69
N ASN A 298 -1.40 -12.65 -16.79
CA ASN A 298 -0.94 -11.26 -16.83
C ASN A 298 0.55 -11.04 -16.50
N GLN A 299 1.33 -12.10 -16.34
CA GLN A 299 2.78 -11.99 -16.25
C GLN A 299 3.36 -11.58 -17.61
N PHE A 300 4.28 -10.62 -17.60
CA PHE A 300 5.04 -10.22 -18.77
C PHE A 300 6.20 -11.17 -19.03
N ILE A 301 6.43 -11.46 -20.29
CA ILE A 301 7.48 -12.36 -20.72
C ILE A 301 8.35 -11.62 -21.71
N TYR A 302 9.66 -11.77 -21.60
CA TYR A 302 10.58 -11.19 -22.55
C TYR A 302 11.71 -12.15 -22.91
N PHE A 303 12.13 -12.05 -24.16
CA PHE A 303 13.28 -12.72 -24.71
C PHE A 303 14.20 -11.68 -25.33
N GLU A 304 15.44 -11.67 -24.92
CA GLU A 304 16.49 -10.80 -25.44
C GLU A 304 17.77 -11.62 -25.54
N ALA A 305 18.20 -11.91 -26.75
CA ALA A 305 19.45 -12.61 -27.02
C ALA A 305 20.22 -11.90 -28.16
N PRO A 306 21.56 -11.82 -28.09
CA PRO A 306 22.37 -11.22 -29.14
C PRO A 306 22.13 -11.92 -30.49
N GLY A 307 21.79 -11.13 -31.51
CA GLY A 307 21.60 -11.64 -32.87
C GLY A 307 20.22 -12.24 -33.15
N GLU A 308 19.32 -12.31 -32.17
CA GLU A 308 17.96 -12.81 -32.36
C GLU A 308 16.91 -11.69 -32.13
N PRO A 309 15.74 -11.77 -32.80
CA PRO A 309 14.66 -10.81 -32.57
C PRO A 309 14.14 -10.86 -31.13
N SER A 310 14.03 -9.72 -30.48
CA SER A 310 13.44 -9.62 -29.14
C SER A 310 11.94 -9.94 -29.16
N LEU A 311 11.45 -10.63 -28.13
CA LEU A 311 10.04 -10.87 -27.90
C LEU A 311 9.60 -10.19 -26.61
N TYR A 312 8.53 -9.41 -26.70
CA TYR A 312 7.83 -8.84 -25.54
C TYR A 312 6.36 -9.25 -25.62
N ALA A 313 5.91 -10.03 -24.64
CA ALA A 313 4.57 -10.58 -24.62
C ALA A 313 4.01 -10.64 -23.20
N ARG A 314 2.72 -10.89 -23.08
CA ARG A 314 2.01 -11.10 -21.82
C ARG A 314 1.27 -12.43 -21.84
N VAL A 315 1.29 -13.17 -20.75
CA VAL A 315 0.53 -14.41 -20.58
C VAL A 315 -0.95 -14.05 -20.47
N THR A 316 -1.75 -14.55 -21.40
CA THR A 316 -3.21 -14.32 -21.41
C THR A 316 -4.00 -15.53 -20.93
N GLU A 317 -3.44 -16.73 -21.09
CA GLU A 317 -4.12 -17.97 -20.73
C GLU A 317 -3.12 -19.03 -20.29
N ILE A 318 -3.51 -19.83 -19.29
CA ILE A 318 -2.74 -21.01 -18.85
C ILE A 318 -3.71 -22.18 -18.74
N ARG A 319 -3.45 -23.28 -19.45
CA ARG A 319 -4.21 -24.55 -19.39
C ARG A 319 -3.27 -25.71 -19.15
N GLY A 320 -3.20 -26.19 -17.92
CA GLY A 320 -2.34 -27.30 -17.54
C GLY A 320 -0.87 -27.00 -17.83
N LYS A 321 -0.28 -27.66 -18.82
CA LYS A 321 1.13 -27.48 -19.22
C LYS A 321 1.29 -26.57 -20.46
N THR A 322 0.26 -25.84 -20.85
CA THR A 322 0.31 -24.91 -21.98
C THR A 322 -0.02 -23.49 -21.54
N ALA A 323 0.63 -22.49 -22.13
CA ALA A 323 0.36 -21.08 -21.95
C ALA A 323 0.23 -20.37 -23.30
N VAL A 324 -0.60 -19.34 -23.32
CA VAL A 324 -0.80 -18.45 -24.48
C VAL A 324 -0.21 -17.09 -24.15
N PHE A 325 0.62 -16.58 -25.03
CA PHE A 325 1.24 -15.26 -24.96
C PHE A 325 0.63 -14.36 -26.03
N LYS A 326 0.35 -13.12 -25.67
CA LYS A 326 -0.05 -12.04 -26.58
C LYS A 326 1.08 -11.04 -26.68
N THR A 327 1.51 -10.69 -27.90
CA THR A 327 2.50 -9.62 -28.11
C THR A 327 2.00 -8.28 -27.60
N LEU A 328 2.92 -7.46 -27.14
CA LEU A 328 2.63 -6.16 -26.54
C LEU A 328 2.57 -5.05 -27.59
N LYS A 329 1.81 -4.00 -27.28
CA LYS A 329 1.87 -2.74 -27.97
C LYS A 329 3.19 -2.05 -27.62
N ASP A 330 3.87 -1.50 -28.61
CA ASP A 330 5.11 -0.73 -28.41
C ASP A 330 4.78 0.72 -28.07
N PHE A 331 4.86 1.07 -26.80
CA PHE A 331 4.73 2.44 -26.30
C PHE A 331 6.05 3.24 -26.39
N GLY A 332 7.14 2.66 -26.81
CA GLY A 332 8.37 3.40 -27.15
C GLY A 332 8.19 4.29 -28.37
N HIS A 333 7.24 3.96 -29.24
CA HIS A 333 6.95 4.74 -30.44
C HIS A 333 5.94 5.86 -30.15
N ILE A 334 6.23 7.08 -30.61
CA ILE A 334 5.40 8.28 -30.38
C ILE A 334 3.93 8.13 -30.80
N LYS A 335 3.66 7.36 -31.87
CA LYS A 335 2.29 7.06 -32.34
C LYS A 335 1.44 6.32 -31.31
N ASN A 336 2.07 5.64 -30.39
CA ASN A 336 1.42 4.84 -29.35
C ASN A 336 1.47 5.52 -27.99
N ALA A 337 2.05 6.72 -27.89
CA ALA A 337 2.20 7.45 -26.64
C ALA A 337 0.87 7.52 -25.87
N ALA A 338 0.94 7.36 -24.56
CA ALA A 338 -0.18 7.62 -23.67
C ALA A 338 -0.09 9.08 -23.21
N TRP A 339 -1.06 9.90 -23.56
CA TRP A 339 -1.03 11.35 -23.26
C TRP A 339 0.35 11.99 -23.53
N GLY A 340 0.91 11.69 -24.70
CA GLY A 340 2.24 12.18 -25.12
C GLY A 340 3.45 11.53 -24.43
N VAL A 341 3.23 10.64 -23.45
CA VAL A 341 4.31 9.91 -22.75
C VAL A 341 4.63 8.63 -23.47
N THR A 342 5.92 8.42 -23.77
CA THR A 342 6.45 7.18 -24.36
C THR A 342 7.24 6.39 -23.33
N ALA A 343 7.29 5.07 -23.50
CA ALA A 343 8.13 4.21 -22.69
C ALA A 343 9.60 4.36 -23.07
N ARG A 344 10.47 4.56 -22.10
CA ARG A 344 11.93 4.69 -22.28
C ARG A 344 12.68 3.38 -22.09
N ASN A 345 12.04 2.45 -21.41
CA ASN A 345 12.59 1.11 -21.16
C ASN A 345 11.48 0.05 -21.18
N ARG A 346 11.87 -1.22 -21.06
CA ARG A 346 11.01 -2.38 -21.13
C ARG A 346 9.94 -2.39 -20.04
N GLU A 347 10.32 -2.11 -18.78
CA GLU A 347 9.41 -2.12 -17.63
C GLU A 347 8.34 -1.02 -17.76
N GLN A 348 8.70 0.16 -18.28
CA GLN A 348 7.75 1.22 -18.58
C GLN A 348 6.80 0.83 -19.72
N ASN A 349 7.29 0.12 -20.74
CA ASN A 349 6.42 -0.42 -21.80
C ASN A 349 5.42 -1.44 -21.25
N PHE A 350 5.85 -2.33 -20.37
CA PHE A 350 4.98 -3.29 -19.69
C PHE A 350 3.93 -2.56 -18.83
N THR A 351 4.37 -1.54 -18.10
CA THR A 351 3.49 -0.72 -17.26
C THR A 351 2.40 -0.04 -18.09
N LEU A 352 2.73 0.60 -19.21
CA LEU A 352 1.73 1.23 -20.08
C LEU A 352 0.76 0.21 -20.67
N ASN A 353 1.25 -0.98 -21.08
CA ASN A 353 0.38 -2.05 -21.57
C ASN A 353 -0.64 -2.51 -20.54
N ILE A 354 -0.26 -2.64 -19.24
CA ILE A 354 -1.20 -3.12 -18.23
C ILE A 354 -2.13 -2.01 -17.73
N LEU A 355 -1.64 -0.77 -17.64
CA LEU A 355 -2.43 0.36 -17.21
C LEU A 355 -3.53 0.73 -18.21
N THR A 356 -3.24 0.64 -19.51
CA THR A 356 -4.21 0.97 -20.58
C THR A 356 -5.13 -0.20 -20.96
N ASP A 357 -4.86 -1.42 -20.47
CA ASP A 357 -5.72 -2.57 -20.78
C ASP A 357 -7.08 -2.45 -20.10
N PRO A 358 -8.18 -2.46 -20.86
CA PRO A 358 -9.53 -2.35 -20.33
C PRO A 358 -9.98 -3.50 -19.43
N GLU A 359 -9.41 -4.69 -19.60
CA GLU A 359 -9.79 -5.90 -18.85
C GLU A 359 -9.10 -6.00 -17.47
N ILE A 360 -8.19 -5.07 -17.16
CA ILE A 360 -7.46 -5.05 -15.91
C ILE A 360 -8.05 -4.00 -14.97
N ASP A 361 -8.60 -4.45 -13.84
CA ASP A 361 -9.23 -3.61 -12.83
C ASP A 361 -8.28 -3.19 -11.70
N PHE A 362 -7.25 -4.01 -11.44
CA PHE A 362 -6.31 -3.77 -10.34
C PHE A 362 -4.86 -3.89 -10.80
N VAL A 363 -4.07 -2.86 -10.56
CA VAL A 363 -2.64 -2.81 -10.93
C VAL A 363 -1.81 -2.45 -9.71
N THR A 364 -0.72 -3.18 -9.50
CA THR A 364 0.32 -2.83 -8.53
C THR A 364 1.62 -2.49 -9.23
N LEU A 365 2.24 -1.37 -8.86
CA LEU A 365 3.53 -0.90 -9.39
C LEU A 365 4.50 -0.72 -8.25
N THR A 366 5.59 -1.47 -8.24
CA THR A 366 6.69 -1.30 -7.30
C THR A 366 7.93 -0.77 -8.01
N GLY A 367 8.86 -0.20 -7.26
CA GLY A 367 10.14 0.27 -7.81
C GLY A 367 10.66 1.50 -7.09
N THR A 368 11.94 1.77 -7.27
CA THR A 368 12.62 2.92 -6.65
C THR A 368 12.05 4.26 -7.12
N ALA A 369 12.35 5.34 -6.39
CA ALA A 369 11.99 6.70 -6.82
C ALA A 369 12.60 7.03 -8.20
N GLY A 370 11.91 7.83 -9.03
CA GLY A 370 12.39 8.22 -10.35
C GLY A 370 12.21 7.18 -11.47
N THR A 371 11.54 6.04 -11.22
CA THR A 371 11.22 5.05 -12.27
C THR A 371 10.03 5.44 -13.16
N GLY A 372 9.34 6.56 -12.84
CA GLY A 372 8.24 7.09 -13.63
C GLY A 372 6.85 6.55 -13.27
N LYS A 373 6.69 5.82 -12.14
CA LYS A 373 5.40 5.22 -11.72
C LYS A 373 4.23 6.20 -11.78
N THR A 374 4.38 7.35 -11.14
CA THR A 374 3.32 8.38 -11.05
C THR A 374 3.02 9.01 -12.41
N LEU A 375 4.05 9.33 -13.19
CA LEU A 375 3.90 9.87 -14.52
C LEU A 375 3.16 8.92 -15.47
N LEU A 376 3.55 7.63 -15.48
CA LEU A 376 2.92 6.60 -16.31
C LEU A 376 1.46 6.35 -15.91
N ALA A 377 1.17 6.32 -14.59
CA ALA A 377 -0.18 6.16 -14.09
C ALA A 377 -1.08 7.34 -14.46
N LEU A 378 -0.60 8.58 -14.32
CA LEU A 378 -1.34 9.79 -14.71
C LEU A 378 -1.56 9.86 -16.21
N ALA A 379 -0.52 9.62 -17.03
CA ALA A 379 -0.63 9.62 -18.47
C ALA A 379 -1.67 8.60 -18.98
N SER A 380 -1.60 7.37 -18.44
CA SER A 380 -2.59 6.32 -18.77
C SER A 380 -3.99 6.67 -18.30
N GLY A 381 -4.12 7.31 -17.13
CA GLY A 381 -5.41 7.77 -16.59
C GLY A 381 -6.02 8.88 -17.46
N LEU A 382 -5.23 9.87 -17.85
CA LEU A 382 -5.70 10.98 -18.70
C LEU A 382 -6.16 10.48 -20.07
N THR A 383 -5.40 9.59 -20.72
CA THR A 383 -5.81 8.95 -21.98
C THR A 383 -7.17 8.28 -21.82
N GLN A 384 -7.39 7.50 -20.75
CA GLN A 384 -8.64 6.77 -20.56
C GLN A 384 -9.80 7.63 -20.05
N VAL A 385 -9.54 8.79 -19.44
CA VAL A 385 -10.57 9.74 -19.00
C VAL A 385 -10.97 10.72 -20.12
N LEU A 386 -10.01 11.25 -20.86
CA LEU A 386 -10.23 12.33 -21.84
C LEU A 386 -10.42 11.79 -23.25
N ASP A 387 -9.55 10.87 -23.71
CA ASP A 387 -9.59 10.33 -25.06
C ASP A 387 -10.59 9.18 -25.17
N ASP A 388 -10.41 8.13 -24.37
CA ASP A 388 -11.26 6.93 -24.41
C ASP A 388 -12.61 7.12 -23.71
N ARG A 389 -12.74 8.12 -22.84
CA ARG A 389 -13.94 8.42 -22.02
C ARG A 389 -14.45 7.22 -21.21
N ARG A 390 -13.53 6.35 -20.82
CA ARG A 390 -13.83 5.12 -20.09
C ARG A 390 -14.12 5.40 -18.61
N TYR A 391 -13.36 6.32 -18.01
CA TYR A 391 -13.55 6.77 -16.64
C TYR A 391 -14.00 8.22 -16.62
N THR A 392 -14.70 8.61 -15.55
CA THR A 392 -15.24 9.97 -15.43
C THR A 392 -14.21 10.98 -14.92
N GLU A 393 -13.32 10.51 -14.04
CA GLU A 393 -12.26 11.31 -13.43
C GLU A 393 -11.17 10.40 -12.84
N ILE A 394 -10.01 10.98 -12.59
CA ILE A 394 -8.91 10.37 -11.82
C ILE A 394 -9.07 10.79 -10.37
N ILE A 395 -9.08 9.82 -9.45
CA ILE A 395 -8.97 10.08 -8.02
C ILE A 395 -7.57 9.71 -7.59
N MET A 396 -6.82 10.66 -7.03
CA MET A 396 -5.49 10.42 -6.51
C MET A 396 -5.49 10.57 -5.00
N THR A 397 -4.86 9.60 -4.33
CA THR A 397 -4.58 9.66 -2.89
C THR A 397 -3.16 9.22 -2.64
N ARG A 398 -2.57 9.71 -1.56
CA ARG A 398 -1.25 9.31 -1.09
C ARG A 398 -1.34 8.76 0.32
N ALA A 399 -0.67 7.64 0.57
CA ALA A 399 -0.52 7.12 1.91
C ALA A 399 0.54 7.95 2.64
N THR A 400 0.09 8.89 3.44
CA THR A 400 0.96 9.73 4.27
C THR A 400 1.11 9.14 5.65
N VAL A 401 2.34 9.10 6.15
CA VAL A 401 2.62 8.89 7.57
C VAL A 401 2.58 10.27 8.21
N SER A 402 1.71 10.48 9.19
CA SER A 402 1.69 11.74 9.94
C SER A 402 2.94 11.81 10.80
N VAL A 403 3.92 12.58 10.34
CA VAL A 403 5.07 12.96 11.13
C VAL A 403 4.64 14.17 11.99
N GLY A 404 4.05 13.88 13.15
CA GLY A 404 3.82 14.86 14.21
C GLY A 404 2.39 15.38 14.38
N GLU A 405 1.69 15.87 13.39
CA GLU A 405 0.33 16.43 13.56
C GLU A 405 -0.68 15.79 12.62
N ASP A 406 -1.85 15.46 13.15
CA ASP A 406 -2.97 14.94 12.36
C ASP A 406 -3.48 16.04 11.43
N ILE A 407 -3.47 15.78 10.11
CA ILE A 407 -3.96 16.69 9.06
C ILE A 407 -5.38 17.21 9.37
N GLY A 408 -6.13 16.51 10.21
CA GLY A 408 -7.46 16.88 10.66
C GLY A 408 -7.56 18.21 11.40
N PHE A 409 -6.47 18.67 12.02
CA PHE A 409 -6.42 19.93 12.79
C PHE A 409 -6.02 21.16 11.96
N LEU A 410 -5.54 20.99 10.72
CA LEU A 410 -5.23 22.13 9.88
C LEU A 410 -6.54 22.83 9.42
N PRO A 411 -6.65 24.16 9.54
CA PRO A 411 -7.79 24.90 8.97
C PRO A 411 -7.74 24.87 7.45
N GLY A 412 -8.90 24.90 6.79
CA GLY A 412 -9.00 24.95 5.34
C GLY A 412 -9.75 23.75 4.72
N THR A 413 -9.91 23.81 3.41
CA THR A 413 -10.53 22.76 2.59
C THR A 413 -9.64 21.49 2.53
N GLU A 414 -10.21 20.37 2.12
CA GLU A 414 -9.45 19.12 1.94
C GLU A 414 -8.28 19.32 0.94
N GLU A 415 -8.50 20.06 -0.12
CA GLU A 415 -7.51 20.38 -1.14
C GLU A 415 -6.36 21.24 -0.60
N GLU A 416 -6.68 22.26 0.21
CA GLU A 416 -5.67 23.11 0.87
C GLU A 416 -4.82 22.32 1.86
N LYS A 417 -5.43 21.40 2.61
CA LYS A 417 -4.72 20.53 3.55
C LYS A 417 -3.78 19.56 2.85
N MET A 418 -4.08 19.17 1.62
CA MET A 418 -3.24 18.30 0.79
C MET A 418 -2.18 19.07 0.00
N GLY A 419 -2.18 20.41 0.06
CA GLY A 419 -1.25 21.29 -0.65
C GLY A 419 0.22 20.89 -0.58
N PRO A 420 0.81 20.58 0.60
CA PRO A 420 2.21 20.18 0.72
C PRO A 420 2.58 18.91 -0.09
N TRP A 421 1.59 18.04 -0.36
CA TRP A 421 1.80 16.82 -1.14
C TRP A 421 1.50 16.99 -2.64
N MET A 422 1.00 18.20 -3.02
CA MET A 422 0.68 18.53 -4.42
C MET A 422 1.94 18.74 -5.28
N GLY A 423 3.07 19.17 -4.70
CA GLY A 423 4.27 19.51 -5.45
C GLY A 423 4.72 18.41 -6.41
N ALA A 424 4.84 17.18 -5.94
CA ALA A 424 5.21 16.04 -6.79
C ALA A 424 4.16 15.73 -7.89
N LEU A 425 2.88 16.06 -7.67
CA LEU A 425 1.85 15.96 -8.70
C LEU A 425 1.99 17.10 -9.72
N ASP A 426 2.19 18.33 -9.26
CA ASP A 426 2.36 19.50 -10.13
C ASP A 426 3.56 19.35 -11.07
N ASP A 427 4.69 18.83 -10.59
CA ASP A 427 5.86 18.49 -11.42
C ASP A 427 5.50 17.51 -12.54
N ASN A 428 4.72 16.46 -12.25
CA ASN A 428 4.26 15.50 -13.26
C ASN A 428 3.27 16.15 -14.24
N LEU A 429 2.37 17.02 -13.75
CA LEU A 429 1.41 17.74 -14.58
C LEU A 429 2.10 18.74 -15.51
N GLU A 430 3.18 19.38 -15.07
CA GLU A 430 3.99 20.26 -15.93
C GLU A 430 4.64 19.48 -17.08
N VAL A 431 5.14 18.28 -16.82
CA VAL A 431 5.67 17.39 -17.88
C VAL A 431 4.57 17.00 -18.85
N LEU A 432 3.38 16.62 -18.35
CA LEU A 432 2.24 16.22 -19.19
C LEU A 432 1.67 17.38 -20.01
N GLY A 433 1.69 18.61 -19.49
CA GLY A 433 1.26 19.81 -20.19
C GLY A 433 2.22 20.29 -21.29
N LYS A 434 3.49 19.89 -21.26
CA LYS A 434 4.51 20.24 -22.27
C LYS A 434 4.47 19.36 -23.52
N THR A 435 3.75 18.26 -23.51
CA THR A 435 3.74 17.28 -24.60
C THR A 435 2.94 17.73 -25.83
N GLU A 436 2.09 18.75 -25.73
CA GLU A 436 1.39 19.34 -26.86
C GLU A 436 2.22 20.50 -27.48
N THR A 437 3.10 20.16 -28.40
CA THR A 437 4.07 21.09 -29.03
C THR A 437 3.45 22.11 -30.02
N SER A 438 2.15 22.06 -30.28
CA SER A 438 1.50 22.90 -31.33
C SER A 438 0.61 24.04 -30.81
N SER A 439 0.30 24.08 -29.53
CA SER A 439 -0.56 25.11 -28.93
C SER A 439 0.26 26.21 -28.26
N GLY A 440 -0.03 27.48 -28.57
CA GLY A 440 0.56 28.63 -27.88
C GLY A 440 0.26 28.65 -26.39
N GLU A 441 0.75 29.64 -25.63
CA GLU A 441 0.59 29.75 -24.17
C GLU A 441 -0.87 29.61 -23.72
N TRP A 442 -1.83 30.15 -24.44
CA TRP A 442 -3.27 30.01 -24.16
C TRP A 442 -3.78 28.56 -24.27
N GLY A 443 -3.32 27.81 -25.27
CA GLY A 443 -3.68 26.41 -25.43
C GLY A 443 -3.14 25.55 -24.29
N ARG A 444 -1.91 25.81 -23.85
CA ARG A 444 -1.30 25.11 -22.70
C ARG A 444 -2.03 25.41 -21.40
N ALA A 445 -2.43 26.66 -21.15
CA ALA A 445 -3.20 27.05 -19.98
C ALA A 445 -4.56 26.35 -19.94
N ALA A 446 -5.29 26.31 -21.06
CA ALA A 446 -6.58 25.62 -21.17
C ALA A 446 -6.44 24.10 -20.99
N THR A 447 -5.40 23.48 -21.54
CA THR A 447 -5.12 22.05 -21.36
C THR A 447 -4.80 21.73 -19.90
N ASN A 448 -3.99 22.55 -19.22
CA ASN A 448 -3.67 22.37 -17.80
C ASN A 448 -4.90 22.51 -16.92
N GLU A 449 -5.79 23.46 -17.20
CA GLU A 449 -7.05 23.62 -16.47
C GLU A 449 -7.97 22.41 -16.68
N LEU A 450 -8.07 21.91 -17.92
CA LEU A 450 -8.82 20.69 -18.23
C LEU A 450 -8.28 19.48 -17.46
N ILE A 451 -6.96 19.25 -17.47
CA ILE A 451 -6.30 18.18 -16.73
C ILE A 451 -6.64 18.27 -15.24
N ARG A 452 -6.44 19.46 -14.65
CA ARG A 452 -6.74 19.69 -13.21
C ARG A 452 -8.22 19.48 -12.89
N SER A 453 -9.14 19.80 -13.80
CA SER A 453 -10.58 19.57 -13.60
C SER A 453 -10.92 18.07 -13.51
N LYS A 454 -10.12 17.20 -14.13
CA LYS A 454 -10.34 15.75 -14.16
C LYS A 454 -9.60 14.97 -13.07
N ILE A 455 -8.66 15.59 -12.37
CA ILE A 455 -7.92 14.98 -11.26
C ILE A 455 -8.47 15.49 -9.94
N LYS A 456 -8.95 14.58 -9.11
CA LYS A 456 -9.45 14.88 -7.76
C LYS A 456 -8.52 14.27 -6.72
N ILE A 457 -7.94 15.11 -5.88
CA ILE A 457 -7.10 14.66 -4.78
C ILE A 457 -7.97 14.46 -3.55
N LYS A 458 -7.82 13.32 -2.90
CA LYS A 458 -8.58 12.97 -1.70
C LYS A 458 -7.69 12.32 -0.66
N SER A 459 -7.88 12.67 0.60
CA SER A 459 -7.20 11.97 1.67
C SER A 459 -7.79 10.57 1.89
N LEU A 460 -6.97 9.64 2.38
CA LEU A 460 -7.39 8.26 2.67
C LEU A 460 -8.58 8.19 3.64
N ASN A 461 -8.68 9.12 4.57
CA ASN A 461 -9.78 9.17 5.53
C ASN A 461 -11.13 9.46 4.86
N PHE A 462 -11.15 10.35 3.88
CA PHE A 462 -12.36 10.69 3.13
C PHE A 462 -12.76 9.65 2.08
N MET A 463 -11.86 8.74 1.73
CA MET A 463 -12.17 7.61 0.85
C MET A 463 -12.96 6.52 1.58
N ARG A 464 -12.95 6.51 2.94
CA ARG A 464 -13.72 5.54 3.74
C ARG A 464 -15.22 5.86 3.66
N GLY A 465 -16.05 4.83 3.51
CA GLY A 465 -17.51 4.96 3.45
C GLY A 465 -18.10 5.33 2.08
N ARG A 466 -17.27 5.54 1.05
CA ARG A 466 -17.72 5.82 -0.34
C ARG A 466 -17.37 4.67 -1.27
N THR A 467 -18.20 4.43 -2.28
CA THR A 467 -17.93 3.50 -3.37
C THR A 467 -17.49 4.28 -4.61
N PHE A 468 -16.45 3.83 -5.28
CA PHE A 468 -15.97 4.40 -6.53
C PHE A 468 -16.71 3.74 -7.69
N LEU A 469 -17.33 4.54 -8.56
CA LEU A 469 -18.02 4.06 -9.74
C LEU A 469 -17.43 4.74 -10.98
N ASN A 470 -16.99 3.96 -11.96
CA ASN A 470 -16.40 4.47 -13.21
C ASN A 470 -15.24 5.45 -12.95
N LYS A 471 -14.35 5.13 -11.99
CA LYS A 471 -13.22 5.97 -11.60
C LYS A 471 -11.89 5.29 -11.90
N PHE A 472 -10.88 6.11 -12.22
CA PHE A 472 -9.49 5.70 -12.29
C PHE A 472 -8.83 6.15 -10.97
N VAL A 473 -8.52 5.21 -10.08
CA VAL A 473 -8.06 5.52 -8.71
C VAL A 473 -6.57 5.22 -8.60
N ILE A 474 -5.78 6.20 -8.19
CA ILE A 474 -4.34 6.09 -7.95
C ILE A 474 -4.09 6.20 -6.45
N ILE A 475 -3.44 5.19 -5.89
CA ILE A 475 -3.00 5.15 -4.49
C ILE A 475 -1.46 5.19 -4.50
N ASP A 476 -0.91 6.35 -4.20
CA ASP A 476 0.53 6.59 -4.15
C ASP A 476 1.10 6.29 -2.76
N GLU A 477 2.39 5.97 -2.68
CA GLU A 477 3.11 5.56 -1.45
C GLU A 477 2.41 4.40 -0.71
N ALA A 478 1.81 3.48 -1.47
CA ALA A 478 0.98 2.40 -0.96
C ALA A 478 1.76 1.40 -0.08
N GLN A 479 3.11 1.41 -0.11
CA GLN A 479 3.95 0.63 0.81
C GLN A 479 3.72 1.00 2.28
N ASN A 480 3.26 2.24 2.53
CA ASN A 480 2.97 2.73 3.88
C ASN A 480 1.60 2.28 4.42
N LEU A 481 0.83 1.54 3.65
CA LEU A 481 -0.46 0.98 4.08
C LEU A 481 -0.29 -0.38 4.74
N THR A 482 -1.04 -0.61 5.81
CA THR A 482 -1.22 -1.96 6.36
C THR A 482 -2.09 -2.82 5.42
N PRO A 483 -2.00 -4.17 5.48
CA PRO A 483 -2.89 -5.06 4.71
C PRO A 483 -4.38 -4.77 4.94
N LYS A 484 -4.76 -4.38 6.16
CA LYS A 484 -6.14 -4.02 6.53
C LYS A 484 -6.60 -2.72 5.86
N GLN A 485 -5.74 -1.70 5.81
CA GLN A 485 -6.02 -0.45 5.12
C GLN A 485 -6.13 -0.69 3.60
N MET A 486 -5.18 -1.43 3.01
CA MET A 486 -5.19 -1.82 1.61
C MET A 486 -6.49 -2.54 1.24
N LYS A 487 -6.88 -3.57 2.01
CA LYS A 487 -8.16 -4.28 1.82
C LYS A 487 -9.35 -3.31 1.86
N THR A 488 -9.36 -2.38 2.83
CA THR A 488 -10.46 -1.41 2.98
C THR A 488 -10.60 -0.51 1.76
N LEU A 489 -9.50 -0.10 1.13
CA LEU A 489 -9.50 0.74 -0.07
C LEU A 489 -9.94 -0.04 -1.32
N ILE A 490 -9.36 -1.22 -1.54
CA ILE A 490 -9.68 -2.06 -2.72
C ILE A 490 -11.15 -2.46 -2.72
N THR A 491 -11.73 -2.80 -1.57
CA THR A 491 -13.15 -3.18 -1.46
C THR A 491 -14.13 -2.02 -1.71
N ARG A 492 -13.66 -0.80 -1.95
CA ARG A 492 -14.46 0.36 -2.38
C ARG A 492 -14.59 0.47 -3.90
N ALA A 493 -13.85 -0.35 -4.66
CA ALA A 493 -14.05 -0.42 -6.11
C ALA A 493 -15.46 -0.90 -6.42
N GLY A 494 -16.24 -0.05 -7.05
CA GLY A 494 -17.52 -0.40 -7.64
C GLY A 494 -17.37 -0.67 -9.15
N PRO A 495 -18.47 -0.98 -9.85
CA PRO A 495 -18.42 -1.27 -11.27
C PRO A 495 -17.69 -0.21 -12.09
N GLY A 496 -16.89 -0.67 -13.06
CA GLY A 496 -16.16 0.19 -13.99
C GLY A 496 -15.00 0.98 -13.33
N THR A 497 -14.51 0.58 -12.16
CA THR A 497 -13.39 1.25 -11.49
C THR A 497 -12.11 0.46 -11.65
N LYS A 498 -11.02 1.18 -12.02
CA LYS A 498 -9.65 0.66 -11.99
C LYS A 498 -8.91 1.26 -10.80
N ILE A 499 -8.20 0.43 -10.03
CA ILE A 499 -7.35 0.85 -8.91
C ILE A 499 -5.89 0.55 -9.22
N ILE A 500 -5.04 1.55 -9.05
CA ILE A 500 -3.59 1.46 -9.18
C ILE A 500 -2.97 1.75 -7.81
N CYS A 501 -2.24 0.77 -7.26
CA CYS A 501 -1.44 0.93 -6.04
C CYS A 501 0.03 0.98 -6.42
N MET A 502 0.72 2.05 -6.06
CA MET A 502 2.12 2.20 -6.40
C MET A 502 2.96 2.64 -5.20
N GLY A 503 4.23 2.24 -5.19
CA GLY A 503 5.12 2.59 -4.10
C GLY A 503 6.54 2.07 -4.25
N ASN A 504 7.36 2.39 -3.24
CA ASN A 504 8.73 1.92 -3.11
C ASN A 504 8.89 1.16 -1.79
N LEU A 505 9.07 -0.15 -1.85
CA LEU A 505 9.17 -0.99 -0.64
C LEU A 505 10.41 -0.68 0.21
N ALA A 506 11.47 -0.13 -0.38
CA ALA A 506 12.65 0.32 0.36
C ALA A 506 12.41 1.62 1.17
N GLN A 507 11.28 2.32 0.93
CA GLN A 507 10.92 3.57 1.60
C GLN A 507 9.63 3.41 2.39
N ILE A 508 9.65 2.57 3.43
CA ILE A 508 8.53 2.40 4.36
C ILE A 508 8.77 3.30 5.56
N ASP A 509 7.95 4.35 5.69
CA ASP A 509 8.00 5.31 6.79
C ASP A 509 7.05 4.95 7.94
N THR A 510 6.09 4.05 7.70
CA THR A 510 5.12 3.64 8.71
C THR A 510 5.80 2.79 9.78
N PRO A 511 5.75 3.18 11.07
CA PRO A 511 6.33 2.42 12.16
C PRO A 511 5.84 0.96 12.17
N TYR A 512 6.76 0.04 12.44
CA TYR A 512 6.50 -1.42 12.55
C TYR A 512 6.09 -2.13 11.26
N LEU A 513 5.95 -1.42 10.13
CA LEU A 513 5.82 -2.02 8.81
C LEU A 513 7.19 -2.40 8.25
N THR A 514 7.25 -3.52 7.57
CA THR A 514 8.42 -4.02 6.84
C THR A 514 8.01 -4.31 5.40
N GLU A 515 8.97 -4.54 4.52
CA GLU A 515 8.68 -4.93 3.13
C GLU A 515 7.75 -6.14 3.05
N GLY A 516 7.98 -7.16 3.88
CA GLY A 516 7.16 -8.37 3.92
C GLY A 516 5.77 -8.18 4.52
N SER A 517 5.55 -7.15 5.37
CA SER A 517 4.26 -6.88 6.03
C SER A 517 3.48 -5.72 5.44
N SER A 518 4.06 -5.02 4.45
CA SER A 518 3.39 -3.93 3.75
C SER A 518 2.10 -4.39 3.05
N GLY A 519 1.08 -3.54 3.09
CA GLY A 519 -0.17 -3.78 2.36
C GLY A 519 0.04 -3.86 0.84
N LEU A 520 1.06 -3.20 0.29
CA LEU A 520 1.42 -3.29 -1.12
C LEU A 520 1.96 -4.70 -1.44
N THR A 521 2.91 -5.22 -0.64
CA THR A 521 3.43 -6.59 -0.78
C THR A 521 2.32 -7.63 -0.65
N PHE A 522 1.44 -7.45 0.34
CA PHE A 522 0.27 -8.30 0.52
C PHE A 522 -0.63 -8.31 -0.71
N ALA A 523 -0.89 -7.14 -1.32
CA ALA A 523 -1.70 -7.03 -2.51
C ALA A 523 -1.04 -7.71 -3.72
N VAL A 524 0.27 -7.52 -3.94
CA VAL A 524 1.03 -8.18 -5.02
C VAL A 524 0.90 -9.69 -4.93
N ASP A 525 1.11 -10.27 -3.73
CA ASP A 525 1.03 -11.72 -3.54
C ASP A 525 -0.38 -12.27 -3.75
N ARG A 526 -1.41 -11.61 -3.17
CA ARG A 526 -2.79 -12.10 -3.20
C ARG A 526 -3.49 -11.96 -4.54
N PHE A 527 -3.11 -10.96 -5.33
CA PHE A 527 -3.68 -10.74 -6.67
C PHE A 527 -2.85 -11.40 -7.80
N LYS A 528 -1.72 -12.02 -7.47
CA LYS A 528 -0.90 -12.74 -8.42
C LYS A 528 -1.69 -13.82 -9.15
N GLY A 529 -1.71 -13.73 -10.49
CA GLY A 529 -2.44 -14.65 -11.35
C GLY A 529 -3.95 -14.42 -11.45
N TRP A 530 -4.51 -13.39 -10.78
CA TRP A 530 -5.90 -13.02 -10.99
C TRP A 530 -6.10 -12.42 -12.40
N PRO A 531 -7.09 -12.89 -13.21
CA PRO A 531 -7.23 -12.47 -14.61
C PRO A 531 -7.41 -10.96 -14.83
N HIS A 532 -7.99 -10.25 -13.86
CA HIS A 532 -8.19 -8.80 -13.91
C HIS A 532 -7.19 -8.01 -13.06
N GLY A 533 -6.10 -8.65 -12.64
CA GLY A 533 -5.01 -8.04 -11.88
C GLY A 533 -3.68 -8.10 -12.60
N GLY A 534 -2.81 -7.12 -12.34
CA GLY A 534 -1.46 -7.12 -12.88
C GLY A 534 -0.47 -6.44 -11.96
N HIS A 535 0.78 -6.85 -12.09
CA HIS A 535 1.90 -6.32 -11.32
C HIS A 535 3.11 -6.07 -12.20
N ILE A 536 3.85 -5.00 -11.93
CA ILE A 536 5.18 -4.73 -12.48
C ILE A 536 6.07 -4.08 -11.43
N THR A 537 7.28 -4.63 -11.32
CA THR A 537 8.40 -3.98 -10.64
C THR A 537 9.24 -3.22 -11.65
N LEU A 538 9.33 -1.90 -11.49
CA LEU A 538 10.19 -1.03 -12.30
C LEU A 538 11.57 -0.96 -11.64
N ALA A 539 12.51 -1.73 -12.15
CA ALA A 539 13.86 -1.83 -11.58
C ALA A 539 14.76 -0.66 -11.98
N ARG A 540 14.55 -0.08 -13.17
CA ARG A 540 15.39 0.99 -13.73
C ARG A 540 14.72 2.35 -13.63
N GLY A 541 15.36 3.27 -12.91
CA GLY A 541 15.00 4.69 -12.90
C GLY A 541 15.70 5.42 -14.07
N GLU A 542 15.01 6.34 -14.69
CA GLU A 542 15.56 7.30 -15.66
C GLU A 542 15.99 8.55 -14.87
N ARG A 543 17.05 8.41 -14.06
CA ARG A 543 17.53 9.47 -13.18
C ARG A 543 18.64 10.29 -13.85
N SER A 544 18.97 11.43 -13.26
CA SER A 544 20.18 12.16 -13.60
C SER A 544 21.42 11.39 -13.09
N ARG A 545 22.56 11.58 -13.74
CA ARG A 545 23.85 11.00 -13.28
C ARG A 545 24.14 11.28 -11.81
N LEU A 546 23.72 12.44 -11.30
CA LEU A 546 23.88 12.79 -9.89
C LEU A 546 23.00 11.93 -8.98
N ALA A 547 21.73 11.72 -9.35
CA ALA A 547 20.78 10.94 -8.56
C ALA A 547 21.14 9.45 -8.57
N ASP A 548 21.64 8.92 -9.67
CA ASP A 548 22.12 7.53 -9.74
C ASP A 548 23.35 7.34 -8.84
N PHE A 549 24.36 8.22 -8.96
CA PHE A 549 25.53 8.16 -8.12
C PHE A 549 25.20 8.31 -6.63
N ALA A 550 24.32 9.24 -6.27
CA ALA A 550 23.91 9.42 -4.88
C ALA A 550 23.20 8.18 -4.32
N SER A 551 22.40 7.48 -5.12
CA SER A 551 21.72 6.25 -4.69
C SER A 551 22.64 5.03 -4.55
N GLU A 552 23.85 5.08 -5.12
CA GLU A 552 24.88 4.03 -4.99
C GLU A 552 25.81 4.28 -3.79
N VAL A 553 26.01 5.55 -3.41
CA VAL A 553 27.06 5.94 -2.45
C VAL A 553 26.49 6.36 -1.10
N LEU A 554 25.25 6.83 -1.05
CA LEU A 554 24.56 7.26 0.18
C LEU A 554 23.51 6.22 0.61
#